data_d7d7654669dd65314ebd5fa11c704864
#
_entry.id   d7d7654669dd65314ebd5fa11c704864
#
_cell.length_a   1.000
_cell.length_b   1.000
_cell.length_c   1.000
_cell.angle_alpha   90.00
_cell.angle_beta   90.00
_cell.angle_gamma   90.00
#
_symmetry.space_group_name_H-M   'P 1'
#
loop_
_entity.id
_entity.type
_entity.pdbx_description
1 polymer ?
#
loop_
_entity_poly.entity_id
_entity_poly.type
_entity_poly.pdbx_seq_one_letter_code
_entity_poly.pdbx_strand_id
1 'polypeptide(L)'
;MDKGLIPRRYAKALLEVAQDKGLAAEIYSLMQALCRAFDAEPALQTTLANPFVSDADKEALLLAATGDAGAAKDLFSDYLALLARNGRLDIARGVALSYIDQYRGENDIYSVEVESAAALSDESRQRIKELIAKHVGKGTLECTFRVEPSLIGGFRVKVGSERLDASIASQLSQLRLDMA
;
A
#
# COMPACT_ATOMS: atom_id res chain seq x y z
N MET A 1 10.46 10.69 19.81
CA MET A 1 10.74 9.33 19.32
C MET A 1 10.14 9.20 17.94
N ASP A 2 10.97 8.94 16.94
CA ASP A 2 10.53 8.82 15.55
C ASP A 2 9.60 7.62 15.36
N LYS A 3 8.30 7.88 15.32
CA LYS A 3 7.25 6.86 15.12
C LYS A 3 7.39 6.10 13.79
N GLY A 4 8.25 6.54 12.88
CA GLY A 4 8.49 5.92 11.59
C GLY A 4 9.68 4.95 11.51
N LEU A 5 10.71 5.12 12.35
CA LEU A 5 11.93 4.30 12.28
C LEU A 5 11.71 2.85 12.74
N ILE A 6 10.92 2.65 13.81
CA ILE A 6 10.68 1.31 14.36
C ILE A 6 9.90 0.46 13.36
N PRO A 7 8.73 0.88 12.84
CA PRO A 7 8.01 0.12 11.81
C PRO A 7 8.87 -0.23 10.60
N ARG A 8 9.71 0.70 10.14
CA ARG A 8 10.58 0.50 8.99
C ARG A 8 11.64 -0.58 9.22
N ARG A 9 12.21 -0.67 10.42
CA ARG A 9 13.17 -1.73 10.79
C ARG A 9 12.52 -3.09 10.84
N TYR A 10 11.33 -3.19 11.43
CA TYR A 10 10.56 -4.44 11.47
C TYR A 10 10.11 -4.89 10.08
N ALA A 11 9.69 -3.94 9.24
CA ALA A 11 9.32 -4.21 7.85
C ALA A 11 10.50 -4.74 7.05
N LYS A 12 11.70 -4.12 7.21
CA LYS A 12 12.91 -4.56 6.53
C LYS A 12 13.28 -6.00 6.91
N ALA A 13 13.29 -6.32 8.20
CA ALA A 13 13.59 -7.67 8.67
C ALA A 13 12.59 -8.71 8.12
N LEU A 14 11.29 -8.36 8.07
CA LEU A 14 10.29 -9.25 7.47
C LEU A 14 10.52 -9.43 5.98
N LEU A 15 10.88 -8.37 5.25
CA LEU A 15 11.14 -8.43 3.82
C LEU A 15 12.35 -9.33 3.49
N GLU A 16 13.45 -9.18 4.22
CA GLU A 16 14.63 -10.03 4.08
C GLU A 16 14.29 -11.53 4.29
N VAL A 17 13.58 -11.86 5.38
CA VAL A 17 13.16 -13.24 5.66
C VAL A 17 12.17 -13.76 4.60
N ALA A 18 11.26 -12.92 4.15
CA ALA A 18 10.28 -13.29 3.12
C ALA A 18 10.95 -13.54 1.76
N GLN A 19 11.98 -12.78 1.43
CA GLN A 19 12.80 -12.99 0.22
C GLN A 19 13.57 -14.30 0.31
N ASP A 20 14.23 -14.60 1.42
CA ASP A 20 14.96 -15.84 1.65
C ASP A 20 14.06 -17.08 1.52
N LYS A 21 12.79 -16.95 1.91
CA LYS A 21 11.79 -18.02 1.79
C LYS A 21 11.03 -18.02 0.45
N GLY A 22 11.25 -17.04 -0.42
CA GLY A 22 10.52 -16.89 -1.69
C GLY A 22 9.05 -16.49 -1.51
N LEU A 23 8.67 -15.89 -0.37
CA LEU A 23 7.30 -15.52 0.00
C LEU A 23 7.07 -14.00 0.02
N ALA A 24 7.98 -13.21 -0.56
CA ALA A 24 7.92 -11.76 -0.47
C ALA A 24 6.67 -11.17 -1.15
N ALA A 25 6.22 -11.75 -2.27
CA ALA A 25 5.02 -11.30 -2.98
C ALA A 25 3.73 -11.66 -2.21
N GLU A 26 3.67 -12.83 -1.59
CA GLU A 26 2.56 -13.26 -0.75
C GLU A 26 2.44 -12.36 0.48
N ILE A 27 3.54 -12.10 1.18
CA ILE A 27 3.56 -11.16 2.31
C ILE A 27 3.19 -9.75 1.85
N TYR A 28 3.63 -9.30 0.67
CA TYR A 28 3.20 -8.02 0.11
C TYR A 28 1.67 -7.94 -0.05
N SER A 29 1.05 -8.99 -0.57
CA SER A 29 -0.41 -9.08 -0.70
C SER A 29 -1.11 -9.06 0.65
N LEU A 30 -0.56 -9.76 1.68
CA LEU A 30 -1.07 -9.73 3.04
C LEU A 30 -0.97 -8.35 3.67
N MET A 31 0.15 -7.64 3.48
CA MET A 31 0.31 -6.27 3.99
C MET A 31 -0.68 -5.30 3.34
N GLN A 32 -0.97 -5.47 2.06
CA GLN A 32 -2.02 -4.69 1.38
C GLN A 32 -3.41 -5.01 1.94
N ALA A 33 -3.71 -6.29 2.20
CA ALA A 33 -4.98 -6.70 2.81
C ALA A 33 -5.12 -6.10 4.22
N LEU A 34 -4.05 -6.15 5.01
CA LEU A 34 -4.00 -5.57 6.35
C LEU A 34 -4.23 -4.05 6.33
N CYS A 35 -3.60 -3.32 5.42
CA CYS A 35 -3.84 -1.88 5.27
C CYS A 35 -5.30 -1.59 4.93
N ARG A 36 -5.90 -2.35 3.99
CA ARG A 36 -7.34 -2.20 3.66
C ARG A 36 -8.24 -2.48 4.86
N ALA A 37 -7.91 -3.47 5.69
CA ALA A 37 -8.66 -3.77 6.91
C ALA A 37 -8.60 -2.61 7.92
N PHE A 38 -7.43 -1.98 8.11
CA PHE A 38 -7.30 -0.79 8.96
C PHE A 38 -8.08 0.42 8.43
N ASP A 39 -8.18 0.57 7.11
CA ASP A 39 -8.92 1.66 6.49
C ASP A 39 -10.43 1.42 6.55
N ALA A 40 -10.88 0.16 6.45
CA ALA A 40 -12.28 -0.22 6.56
C ALA A 40 -12.78 -0.20 8.03
N GLU A 41 -11.92 -0.56 8.99
CA GLU A 41 -12.27 -0.68 10.41
C GLU A 41 -11.27 0.07 11.29
N PRO A 42 -11.48 1.39 11.50
CA PRO A 42 -10.59 2.21 12.32
C PRO A 42 -10.50 1.74 13.79
N ALA A 43 -11.51 1.01 14.30
CA ALA A 43 -11.51 0.44 15.64
C ALA A 43 -10.39 -0.59 15.84
N LEU A 44 -9.91 -1.22 14.76
CA LEU A 44 -8.80 -2.18 14.81
C LEU A 44 -7.55 -1.54 15.42
N GLN A 45 -7.19 -0.33 15.02
CA GLN A 45 -6.03 0.39 15.58
C GLN A 45 -6.21 0.67 17.09
N THR A 46 -7.41 1.05 17.51
CA THR A 46 -7.73 1.34 18.92
C THR A 46 -7.65 0.06 19.75
N THR A 47 -8.14 -1.06 19.23
CA THR A 47 -8.10 -2.37 19.88
C THR A 47 -6.67 -2.86 20.08
N LEU A 48 -5.81 -2.72 19.07
CA LEU A 48 -4.39 -3.10 19.17
C LEU A 48 -3.62 -2.24 20.18
N ALA A 49 -3.98 -0.97 20.31
CA ALA A 49 -3.37 -0.08 21.30
C ALA A 49 -3.91 -0.27 22.72
N ASN A 50 -5.01 -1.03 22.89
CA ASN A 50 -5.63 -1.23 24.19
C ASN A 50 -4.81 -2.24 25.04
N PRO A 51 -4.32 -1.85 26.23
CA PRO A 51 -3.55 -2.74 27.10
C PRO A 51 -4.39 -3.84 27.77
N PHE A 52 -5.72 -3.71 27.78
CA PHE A 52 -6.63 -4.71 28.37
C PHE A 52 -6.98 -5.86 27.43
N VAL A 53 -6.65 -5.74 26.14
CA VAL A 53 -6.82 -6.83 25.16
C VAL A 53 -5.58 -7.70 25.18
N SER A 54 -5.75 -9.03 25.28
CA SER A 54 -4.63 -9.97 25.30
C SER A 54 -3.87 -9.96 23.95
N ASP A 55 -2.57 -10.25 24.00
CA ASP A 55 -1.76 -10.34 22.77
C ASP A 55 -2.26 -11.44 21.84
N ALA A 56 -2.74 -12.56 22.38
CA ALA A 56 -3.35 -13.65 21.62
C ALA A 56 -4.60 -13.19 20.83
N ASP A 57 -5.47 -12.37 21.46
CA ASP A 57 -6.65 -11.82 20.79
C ASP A 57 -6.24 -10.82 19.70
N LYS A 58 -5.22 -10.00 19.96
CA LYS A 58 -4.68 -9.07 18.97
C LYS A 58 -4.07 -9.77 17.76
N GLU A 59 -3.31 -10.85 17.99
CA GLU A 59 -2.76 -11.70 16.92
C GLU A 59 -3.88 -12.34 16.10
N ALA A 60 -4.89 -12.90 16.75
CA ALA A 60 -6.05 -13.49 16.08
C ALA A 60 -6.81 -12.48 15.22
N LEU A 61 -6.99 -11.25 15.72
CA LEU A 61 -7.61 -10.14 14.96
C LEU A 61 -6.80 -9.77 13.72
N LEU A 62 -5.47 -9.68 13.83
CA LEU A 62 -4.60 -9.37 12.70
C LEU A 62 -4.59 -10.47 11.64
N LEU A 63 -4.58 -11.74 12.08
CA LEU A 63 -4.69 -12.89 11.17
C LEU A 63 -6.05 -12.90 10.46
N ALA A 64 -7.14 -12.68 11.20
CA ALA A 64 -8.48 -12.59 10.60
C ALA A 64 -8.60 -11.44 9.60
N ALA A 65 -7.96 -10.30 9.88
CA ALA A 65 -7.96 -9.12 9.01
C ALA A 65 -7.25 -9.33 7.66
N THR A 66 -6.31 -10.27 7.59
CA THR A 66 -5.58 -10.60 6.35
C THR A 66 -6.29 -11.65 5.49
N GLY A 67 -7.31 -12.33 6.02
CA GLY A 67 -8.03 -13.39 5.32
C GLY A 67 -7.18 -14.66 5.11
N ASP A 68 -7.32 -15.28 3.94
CA ASP A 68 -6.53 -16.46 3.61
C ASP A 68 -5.10 -16.06 3.25
N ALA A 69 -4.17 -16.38 4.13
CA ALA A 69 -2.75 -16.06 3.99
C ALA A 69 -1.95 -17.10 3.16
N GLY A 70 -2.62 -18.17 2.70
CA GLY A 70 -1.99 -19.19 1.87
C GLY A 70 -0.65 -19.71 2.45
N ALA A 71 0.36 -19.84 1.59
CA ALA A 71 1.70 -20.32 1.97
C ALA A 71 2.46 -19.38 2.92
N ALA A 72 2.10 -18.11 2.98
CA ALA A 72 2.75 -17.12 3.84
C ALA A 72 2.19 -17.08 5.27
N LYS A 73 1.16 -17.88 5.57
CA LYS A 73 0.46 -17.87 6.87
C LYS A 73 1.37 -18.11 8.06
N ASP A 74 2.21 -19.14 7.95
CA ASP A 74 3.09 -19.53 9.04
C ASP A 74 4.13 -18.44 9.30
N LEU A 75 4.76 -17.92 8.25
CA LEU A 75 5.71 -16.81 8.37
C LEU A 75 5.06 -15.57 8.97
N PHE A 76 3.84 -15.23 8.55
CA PHE A 76 3.13 -14.07 9.08
C PHE A 76 2.72 -14.27 10.54
N SER A 77 2.27 -15.47 10.92
CA SER A 77 1.95 -15.80 12.32
C SER A 77 3.19 -15.72 13.23
N ASP A 78 4.32 -16.30 12.81
CA ASP A 78 5.59 -16.19 13.53
C ASP A 78 6.02 -14.73 13.71
N TYR A 79 5.80 -13.92 12.67
CA TYR A 79 6.11 -12.50 12.71
C TYR A 79 5.21 -11.72 13.68
N LEU A 80 3.91 -12.02 13.73
CA LEU A 80 2.99 -11.41 14.71
C LEU A 80 3.38 -11.80 16.14
N ALA A 81 3.73 -13.07 16.38
CA ALA A 81 4.23 -13.53 17.68
C ALA A 81 5.53 -12.81 18.10
N LEU A 82 6.41 -12.49 17.14
CA LEU A 82 7.58 -11.65 17.38
C LEU A 82 7.19 -10.23 17.82
N LEU A 83 6.23 -9.62 17.14
CA LEU A 83 5.72 -8.28 17.51
C LEU A 83 5.08 -8.30 18.91
N ALA A 84 4.30 -9.34 19.22
CA ALA A 84 3.67 -9.52 20.53
C ALA A 84 4.70 -9.62 21.66
N ARG A 85 5.72 -10.49 21.51
CA ARG A 85 6.82 -10.63 22.48
C ARG A 85 7.54 -9.32 22.77
N ASN A 86 7.59 -8.43 21.78
CA ASN A 86 8.21 -7.11 21.91
C ASN A 86 7.23 -6.03 22.36
N GLY A 87 5.94 -6.37 22.62
CA GLY A 87 4.89 -5.40 22.95
C GLY A 87 4.66 -4.36 21.84
N ARG A 88 4.69 -4.80 20.56
CA ARG A 88 4.70 -3.92 19.37
C ARG A 88 3.57 -4.20 18.39
N LEU A 89 2.50 -4.90 18.80
CA LEU A 89 1.34 -5.15 17.93
C LEU A 89 0.62 -3.86 17.51
N ASP A 90 0.73 -2.81 18.31
CA ASP A 90 0.18 -1.47 18.03
C ASP A 90 0.78 -0.78 16.79
N ILE A 91 2.01 -1.15 16.40
CA ILE A 91 2.67 -0.60 15.21
C ILE A 91 2.38 -1.41 13.93
N ALA A 92 1.54 -2.45 13.95
CA ALA A 92 1.30 -3.35 12.82
C ALA A 92 0.92 -2.60 11.53
N ARG A 93 0.06 -1.57 11.61
CA ARG A 93 -0.28 -0.72 10.46
C ARG A 93 0.95 -0.02 9.88
N GLY A 94 1.79 0.55 10.74
CA GLY A 94 3.02 1.24 10.31
C GLY A 94 4.02 0.28 9.66
N VAL A 95 4.10 -0.96 10.17
CA VAL A 95 4.92 -2.03 9.58
C VAL A 95 4.39 -2.40 8.19
N ALA A 96 3.08 -2.60 8.05
CA ALA A 96 2.47 -2.95 6.77
C ALA A 96 2.73 -1.89 5.70
N LEU A 97 2.53 -0.62 6.02
CA LEU A 97 2.85 0.49 5.11
C LEU A 97 4.33 0.53 4.74
N SER A 98 5.22 0.37 5.73
CA SER A 98 6.67 0.38 5.48
C SER A 98 7.15 -0.82 4.66
N TYR A 99 6.52 -2.00 4.82
CA TYR A 99 6.81 -3.18 4.00
C TYR A 99 6.42 -2.95 2.54
N ILE A 100 5.21 -2.43 2.32
CA ILE A 100 4.71 -2.10 0.99
C ILE A 100 5.65 -1.12 0.28
N ASP A 101 6.09 -0.06 0.97
CA ASP A 101 7.01 0.93 0.41
C ASP A 101 8.37 0.33 0.04
N GLN A 102 8.95 -0.50 0.93
CA GLN A 102 10.24 -1.14 0.70
C GLN A 102 10.16 -2.17 -0.44
N TYR A 103 9.14 -3.04 -0.42
CA TYR A 103 8.91 -4.02 -1.47
C TYR A 103 8.75 -3.36 -2.85
N ARG A 104 7.97 -2.27 -2.93
CA ARG A 104 7.79 -1.50 -4.16
C ARG A 104 9.11 -0.91 -4.65
N GLY A 105 9.90 -0.33 -3.73
CA GLY A 105 11.20 0.25 -4.08
C GLY A 105 12.20 -0.78 -4.62
N GLU A 106 12.20 -1.99 -4.07
CA GLU A 106 13.12 -3.06 -4.52
C GLU A 106 12.68 -3.75 -5.83
N ASN A 107 11.39 -3.72 -6.14
CA ASN A 107 10.83 -4.36 -7.32
C ASN A 107 10.43 -3.38 -8.43
N ASP A 108 10.82 -2.11 -8.33
CA ASP A 108 10.46 -1.05 -9.28
C ASP A 108 8.95 -0.98 -9.54
N ILE A 109 8.15 -1.10 -8.46
CA ILE A 109 6.70 -0.99 -8.52
C ILE A 109 6.27 0.44 -8.19
N TYR A 110 5.62 1.10 -9.14
CA TYR A 110 5.13 2.46 -8.99
C TYR A 110 3.63 2.46 -8.68
N SER A 111 3.28 2.94 -7.49
CA SER A 111 1.89 3.16 -7.11
C SER A 111 1.38 4.44 -7.75
N VAL A 112 0.34 4.33 -8.55
CA VAL A 112 -0.28 5.46 -9.24
C VAL A 112 -1.73 5.59 -8.80
N GLU A 113 -2.06 6.75 -8.24
CA GLU A 113 -3.43 7.11 -7.91
C GLU A 113 -3.93 8.13 -8.93
N VAL A 114 -5.01 7.78 -9.63
CA VAL A 114 -5.70 8.64 -10.60
C VAL A 114 -7.04 9.03 -10.03
N GLU A 115 -7.19 10.31 -9.72
CA GLU A 115 -8.45 10.91 -9.28
C GLU A 115 -9.10 11.63 -10.46
N SER A 116 -10.37 11.36 -10.75
CA SER A 116 -11.11 11.99 -11.86
C SER A 116 -12.44 12.56 -11.39
N ALA A 117 -12.90 13.64 -12.04
CA ALA A 117 -14.20 14.26 -11.72
C ALA A 117 -15.40 13.34 -12.00
N ALA A 118 -15.25 12.41 -12.96
CA ALA A 118 -16.27 11.44 -13.34
C ALA A 118 -15.62 10.07 -13.61
N ALA A 119 -16.43 9.04 -13.70
CA ALA A 119 -15.97 7.69 -14.03
C ALA A 119 -15.29 7.68 -15.41
N LEU A 120 -14.04 7.21 -15.45
CA LEU A 120 -13.27 7.07 -16.68
C LEU A 120 -13.71 5.81 -17.44
N SER A 121 -13.82 5.90 -18.77
CA SER A 121 -13.96 4.73 -19.63
C SER A 121 -12.71 3.85 -19.58
N ASP A 122 -12.84 2.59 -19.93
CA ASP A 122 -11.71 1.65 -19.95
C ASP A 122 -10.63 2.09 -20.96
N GLU A 123 -11.04 2.69 -22.08
CA GLU A 123 -10.14 3.25 -23.07
C GLU A 123 -9.31 4.42 -22.48
N SER A 124 -9.98 5.34 -21.77
CA SER A 124 -9.31 6.46 -21.09
C SER A 124 -8.34 5.97 -20.01
N ARG A 125 -8.74 4.96 -19.22
CA ARG A 125 -7.86 4.33 -18.21
C ARG A 125 -6.62 3.73 -18.86
N GLN A 126 -6.79 3.04 -19.99
CA GLN A 126 -5.68 2.42 -20.69
C GLN A 126 -4.72 3.46 -21.28
N ARG A 127 -5.22 4.53 -21.89
CA ARG A 127 -4.40 5.65 -22.38
C ARG A 127 -3.60 6.31 -21.27
N ILE A 128 -4.22 6.54 -20.09
CA ILE A 128 -3.52 7.11 -18.93
C ILE A 128 -2.41 6.18 -18.46
N LYS A 129 -2.65 4.87 -18.37
CA LYS A 129 -1.62 3.88 -18.00
C LYS A 129 -0.44 3.90 -18.97
N GLU A 130 -0.69 3.94 -20.27
CA GLU A 130 0.35 3.96 -21.30
C GLU A 130 1.23 5.22 -21.23
N LEU A 131 0.61 6.37 -20.95
CA LEU A 131 1.34 7.63 -20.77
C LEU A 131 2.24 7.58 -19.56
N ILE A 132 1.72 7.09 -18.43
CA ILE A 132 2.49 6.96 -17.20
C ILE A 132 3.62 5.94 -17.40
N ALA A 133 3.35 4.81 -18.08
CA ALA A 133 4.38 3.82 -18.40
C ALA A 133 5.52 4.39 -19.23
N LYS A 134 5.21 5.24 -20.25
CA LYS A 134 6.24 5.93 -21.05
C LYS A 134 7.08 6.89 -20.22
N HIS A 135 6.49 7.50 -19.20
CA HIS A 135 7.19 8.47 -18.34
C HIS A 135 8.05 7.80 -17.28
N VAL A 136 7.51 6.78 -16.61
CA VAL A 136 8.21 6.02 -15.55
C VAL A 136 9.33 5.14 -16.15
N GLY A 137 9.20 4.74 -17.41
CA GLY A 137 10.19 3.91 -18.10
C GLY A 137 10.06 2.43 -17.72
N LYS A 138 11.10 1.86 -17.09
CA LYS A 138 11.07 0.46 -16.66
C LYS A 138 10.44 0.34 -15.27
N GLY A 139 9.48 -0.57 -15.11
CA GLY A 139 8.82 -0.86 -13.84
C GLY A 139 7.38 -1.31 -14.00
N THR A 140 6.80 -1.80 -12.92
CA THR A 140 5.40 -2.22 -12.86
C THR A 140 4.52 -1.11 -12.31
N LEU A 141 3.39 -0.83 -12.96
CA LEU A 141 2.45 0.18 -12.52
C LEU A 141 1.28 -0.45 -11.77
N GLU A 142 1.10 -0.07 -10.52
CA GLU A 142 -0.11 -0.35 -9.74
C GLU A 142 -1.02 0.88 -9.77
N CYS A 143 -1.98 0.90 -10.71
CA CYS A 143 -2.89 2.02 -10.90
C CYS A 143 -4.19 1.84 -10.13
N THR A 144 -4.53 2.80 -9.28
CA THR A 144 -5.82 2.92 -8.60
C THR A 144 -6.58 4.11 -9.17
N PHE A 145 -7.82 3.89 -9.59
CA PHE A 145 -8.69 4.94 -10.13
C PHE A 145 -9.78 5.26 -9.12
N ARG A 146 -9.93 6.54 -8.78
CA ARG A 146 -10.97 7.03 -7.88
C ARG A 146 -11.75 8.16 -8.55
N VAL A 147 -13.05 8.22 -8.26
CA VAL A 147 -13.88 9.37 -8.64
C VAL A 147 -13.89 10.35 -7.48
N GLU A 148 -13.44 11.58 -7.75
CA GLU A 148 -13.40 12.68 -6.80
C GLU A 148 -14.30 13.82 -7.30
N PRO A 149 -15.56 13.87 -6.85
CA PRO A 149 -16.53 14.84 -7.35
C PRO A 149 -16.19 16.32 -7.06
N SER A 150 -15.26 16.55 -6.12
CA SER A 150 -14.79 17.91 -5.82
C SER A 150 -13.94 18.52 -6.93
N LEU A 151 -13.45 17.69 -7.86
CA LEU A 151 -12.76 18.16 -9.05
C LEU A 151 -13.78 18.75 -10.03
N ILE A 152 -13.59 20.02 -10.40
CA ILE A 152 -14.47 20.73 -11.34
C ILE A 152 -14.40 20.12 -12.76
N GLY A 153 -13.37 19.31 -13.05
CA GLY A 153 -13.16 18.60 -14.32
C GLY A 153 -11.74 18.08 -14.47
N GLY A 154 -11.53 17.16 -15.44
CA GLY A 154 -10.25 16.54 -15.68
C GLY A 154 -9.89 15.43 -14.69
N PHE A 155 -8.61 15.21 -14.54
CA PHE A 155 -8.08 14.19 -13.62
C PHE A 155 -6.76 14.66 -12.99
N ARG A 156 -6.43 14.07 -11.85
CA ARG A 156 -5.18 14.27 -11.11
C ARG A 156 -4.46 12.93 -11.02
N VAL A 157 -3.15 12.95 -11.20
CA VAL A 157 -2.31 11.76 -11.07
C VAL A 157 -1.28 11.99 -9.97
N LYS A 158 -1.17 11.02 -9.07
CA LYS A 158 -0.10 10.93 -8.08
C LYS A 158 0.70 9.67 -8.36
N VAL A 159 2.02 9.75 -8.39
CA VAL A 159 2.92 8.60 -8.55
C VAL A 159 3.80 8.50 -7.31
N GLY A 160 3.61 7.44 -6.53
CA GLY A 160 4.34 7.21 -5.28
C GLY A 160 4.17 8.34 -4.28
N SER A 161 5.20 8.55 -3.46
CA SER A 161 5.32 9.69 -2.55
C SER A 161 5.94 10.93 -3.21
N GLU A 162 6.53 10.79 -4.39
CA GLU A 162 7.08 11.90 -5.15
C GLU A 162 5.97 12.58 -5.95
N ARG A 163 5.87 13.90 -5.77
CA ARG A 163 5.04 14.74 -6.63
C ARG A 163 5.53 14.57 -8.05
N LEU A 164 4.65 14.15 -8.94
CA LEU A 164 4.90 14.23 -10.37
C LEU A 164 5.42 15.61 -10.73
N ASP A 165 6.57 15.64 -11.38
CA ASP A 165 7.18 16.84 -11.89
C ASP A 165 6.19 17.60 -12.80
N ALA A 166 6.27 18.92 -12.79
CA ALA A 166 5.41 19.83 -13.58
C ALA A 166 5.33 19.46 -15.07
N SER A 167 6.29 18.70 -15.59
CA SER A 167 6.33 18.20 -16.97
C SER A 167 5.22 17.19 -17.29
N ILE A 168 4.85 16.31 -16.36
CA ILE A 168 3.72 15.38 -16.57
C ILE A 168 2.40 16.13 -16.42
N ALA A 169 2.29 17.06 -15.49
CA ALA A 169 1.11 17.89 -15.35
C ALA A 169 0.84 18.71 -16.64
N SER A 170 1.88 19.16 -17.33
CA SER A 170 1.73 19.88 -18.61
C SER A 170 1.33 18.95 -19.76
N GLN A 171 1.90 17.75 -19.88
CA GLN A 171 1.53 16.77 -20.90
C GLN A 171 0.11 16.22 -20.67
N LEU A 172 -0.28 16.00 -19.40
CA LEU A 172 -1.62 15.62 -19.02
C LEU A 172 -2.64 16.76 -19.21
N SER A 173 -2.22 18.01 -19.06
CA SER A 173 -3.04 19.20 -19.39
C SER A 173 -3.27 19.32 -20.89
N GLN A 174 -2.28 18.98 -21.73
CA GLN A 174 -2.41 18.93 -23.18
C GLN A 174 -3.44 17.88 -23.62
N LEU A 175 -3.40 16.69 -23.02
CA LEU A 175 -4.41 15.65 -23.25
C LEU A 175 -5.83 16.07 -22.85
N ARG A 176 -5.95 16.86 -21.79
CA ARG A 176 -7.24 17.43 -21.37
C ARG A 176 -7.84 18.35 -22.44
N LEU A 177 -7.00 19.09 -23.16
CA LEU A 177 -7.42 19.95 -24.27
C LEU A 177 -7.81 19.15 -25.51
N ASP A 178 -7.14 18.02 -25.75
CA ASP A 178 -7.41 17.13 -26.90
C ASP A 178 -8.64 16.22 -26.70
N MET A 179 -9.15 16.13 -25.46
CA MET A 179 -10.32 15.30 -25.08
C MET A 179 -11.59 16.12 -24.77
N ALA A 180 -11.55 17.44 -24.87
CA ALA A 180 -12.67 18.36 -24.70
C ALA A 180 -13.25 18.79 -26.04
#